data_d1e0f86a82442644aa27fb2cfcefa5a6
#
_entry.id   d1e0f86a82442644aa27fb2cfcefa5a6
#
_cell.length_a   1.000
_cell.length_b   1.000
_cell.length_c   1.000
_cell.angle_alpha   90.00
_cell.angle_beta   90.00
_cell.angle_gamma   90.00
#
_symmetry.space_group_name_H-M   'P 1'
#
loop_
_entity.id
_entity.type
_entity.pdbx_description
1 polymer ?
#
loop_
_entity_poly.entity_id
_entity_poly.type
_entity_poly.pdbx_seq_one_letter_code
_entity_poly.pdbx_strand_id
1 'polypeptide(L)'
;TLAGETSSETQKSGNIFTPVNSSNTFYFDSIRPKGTVNKALRLYVVPEAQPKTYTLTVNFEYEDAKGTEYTATELLGINVKQVTELQIDDFTIPETVEQGMPVTVGFNYYNTGKVTLNNVMIKVEGNVDCQNKNTYVGNMESGSSDYFETTFTPYETGEVPVSIVITYEDPSGETVEQRRDMIMQVTEPAMPDDTENPDASAPMDKKHIAIGLGLLVILAGA
;
A
#
# COMPACT_ATOMS: atom_id res chain seq x y z
N THR A 1 -36.99 8.03 -22.89
CA THR A 1 -36.32 9.09 -22.11
C THR A 1 -35.55 8.47 -20.97
N LEU A 2 -34.29 8.85 -20.76
CA LEU A 2 -33.51 8.46 -19.60
C LEU A 2 -33.64 9.55 -18.53
N ALA A 3 -34.19 9.20 -17.38
CA ALA A 3 -34.23 10.08 -16.21
C ALA A 3 -33.17 9.64 -15.19
N GLY A 4 -32.41 10.58 -14.68
CA GLY A 4 -31.45 10.30 -13.60
C GLY A 4 -32.15 10.11 -12.26
N GLU A 5 -31.49 9.43 -11.33
CA GLU A 5 -31.95 9.22 -9.96
C GLU A 5 -32.22 10.56 -9.25
N THR A 6 -33.42 10.71 -8.70
CA THR A 6 -33.70 11.70 -7.67
C THR A 6 -33.44 11.03 -6.32
N SER A 7 -32.22 11.12 -5.78
CA SER A 7 -31.98 10.76 -4.38
C SER A 7 -32.58 11.86 -3.49
N SER A 8 -33.39 11.47 -2.51
CA SER A 8 -34.06 12.33 -1.52
C SER A 8 -33.11 12.84 -0.43
N GLU A 9 -31.82 12.97 -0.69
CA GLU A 9 -30.88 13.62 0.21
C GLU A 9 -30.24 14.82 -0.50
N THR A 10 -30.39 15.96 0.12
CA THR A 10 -30.01 17.32 -0.20
C THR A 10 -28.56 17.50 -0.68
N GLN A 11 -28.16 16.85 -1.75
CA GLN A 11 -27.05 17.28 -2.58
C GLN A 11 -27.62 17.84 -3.88
N LYS A 12 -27.16 19.02 -4.26
CA LYS A 12 -27.39 19.59 -5.58
C LYS A 12 -26.97 18.54 -6.60
N SER A 13 -27.91 17.73 -7.06
CA SER A 13 -27.67 16.66 -8.03
C SER A 13 -27.42 17.29 -9.40
N GLY A 14 -26.18 17.69 -9.65
CA GLY A 14 -25.67 17.68 -11.03
C GLY A 14 -25.82 16.25 -11.52
N ASN A 15 -26.34 16.05 -12.75
CA ASN A 15 -26.49 14.73 -13.33
C ASN A 15 -25.16 13.99 -13.28
N ILE A 16 -25.08 12.94 -12.47
CA ILE A 16 -23.88 12.10 -12.36
C ILE A 16 -23.51 11.50 -13.71
N PHE A 17 -24.52 11.18 -14.52
CA PHE A 17 -24.36 10.67 -15.87
C PHE A 17 -24.85 11.69 -16.88
N THR A 18 -23.99 12.06 -17.82
CA THR A 18 -24.35 12.95 -18.94
C THR A 18 -24.11 12.27 -20.27
N PRO A 19 -25.11 12.19 -21.16
CA PRO A 19 -24.90 11.66 -22.52
C PRO A 19 -23.84 12.47 -23.28
N VAL A 20 -22.89 11.76 -23.91
CA VAL A 20 -21.82 12.39 -24.72
C VAL A 20 -22.14 12.23 -26.19
N ASN A 21 -22.16 13.36 -26.93
CA ASN A 21 -22.46 13.42 -28.35
C ASN A 21 -23.82 12.79 -28.73
N SER A 22 -24.77 12.80 -27.82
CA SER A 22 -26.11 12.26 -28.05
C SER A 22 -27.12 12.91 -27.10
N SER A 23 -28.41 12.75 -27.43
CA SER A 23 -29.53 13.11 -26.57
C SER A 23 -29.79 12.00 -25.54
N ASN A 24 -30.50 12.33 -24.45
CA ASN A 24 -31.10 11.37 -23.54
C ASN A 24 -32.45 10.80 -24.05
N THR A 25 -32.93 11.26 -25.20
CA THR A 25 -34.19 10.81 -25.86
C THR A 25 -33.84 10.28 -27.22
N PHE A 26 -34.41 9.13 -27.56
CA PHE A 26 -34.23 8.46 -28.85
C PHE A 26 -35.58 8.14 -29.42
N TYR A 27 -35.71 8.26 -30.76
CA TYR A 27 -36.90 7.93 -31.50
C TYR A 27 -36.60 6.78 -32.47
N PHE A 28 -37.55 5.86 -32.57
CA PHE A 28 -37.56 4.75 -33.52
C PHE A 28 -38.90 4.74 -34.24
N ASP A 29 -38.89 4.76 -35.54
CA ASP A 29 -40.13 4.81 -36.35
C ASP A 29 -41.03 3.61 -36.08
N SER A 30 -40.46 2.41 -36.02
CA SER A 30 -41.21 1.21 -35.69
C SER A 30 -40.29 0.07 -35.27
N ILE A 31 -40.80 -0.81 -34.43
CA ILE A 31 -40.19 -2.08 -34.08
C ILE A 31 -41.16 -3.19 -34.44
N ARG A 32 -40.76 -4.12 -35.33
CA ARG A 32 -41.60 -5.26 -35.72
C ARG A 32 -41.89 -6.16 -34.53
N PRO A 33 -43.03 -6.88 -34.52
CA PRO A 33 -43.32 -7.87 -33.51
C PRO A 33 -42.14 -8.87 -33.36
N LYS A 34 -41.67 -9.08 -32.11
CA LYS A 34 -40.47 -9.88 -31.77
C LYS A 34 -39.15 -9.33 -32.36
N GLY A 35 -39.15 -8.12 -32.89
CA GLY A 35 -37.97 -7.44 -33.38
C GLY A 35 -37.13 -6.85 -32.20
N THR A 36 -35.87 -6.59 -32.49
CA THR A 36 -34.93 -5.94 -31.56
C THR A 36 -34.28 -4.75 -32.22
N VAL A 37 -34.14 -3.67 -31.45
CA VAL A 37 -33.36 -2.48 -31.85
C VAL A 37 -32.28 -2.29 -30.83
N ASN A 38 -31.04 -2.12 -31.30
CA ASN A 38 -29.89 -1.85 -30.46
C ASN A 38 -29.53 -0.37 -30.53
N LYS A 39 -29.36 0.26 -29.37
CA LYS A 39 -28.87 1.63 -29.24
C LYS A 39 -27.72 1.67 -28.24
N ALA A 40 -26.56 2.10 -28.71
CA ALA A 40 -25.42 2.39 -27.85
C ALA A 40 -25.47 3.83 -27.35
N LEU A 41 -25.21 4.04 -26.09
CA LEU A 41 -25.12 5.32 -25.43
C LEU A 41 -23.80 5.45 -24.73
N ARG A 42 -23.09 6.55 -24.96
CA ARG A 42 -21.90 6.90 -24.18
C ARG A 42 -22.30 7.88 -23.11
N LEU A 43 -21.95 7.57 -21.86
CA LEU A 43 -22.20 8.43 -20.71
C LEU A 43 -20.88 8.94 -20.17
N TYR A 44 -20.81 10.22 -19.87
CA TYR A 44 -19.78 10.81 -19.02
C TYR A 44 -20.23 10.64 -17.57
N VAL A 45 -19.30 10.21 -16.71
CA VAL A 45 -19.50 10.10 -15.27
C VAL A 45 -18.70 11.22 -14.62
N VAL A 46 -19.31 12.00 -13.74
CA VAL A 46 -18.60 13.07 -13.04
C VAL A 46 -17.50 12.46 -12.14
N PRO A 47 -16.32 13.10 -12.07
CA PRO A 47 -15.18 12.56 -11.30
C PRO A 47 -15.45 12.41 -9.80
N GLU A 48 -16.42 13.13 -9.25
CA GLU A 48 -16.81 13.13 -7.85
C GLU A 48 -17.89 12.09 -7.52
N ALA A 49 -18.31 11.28 -8.52
CA ALA A 49 -19.31 10.24 -8.31
C ALA A 49 -18.82 9.21 -7.28
N GLN A 50 -19.62 8.96 -6.26
CA GLN A 50 -19.30 7.95 -5.25
C GLN A 50 -19.22 6.55 -5.85
N PRO A 51 -18.30 5.68 -5.40
CA PRO A 51 -18.21 4.30 -5.87
C PRO A 51 -19.39 3.47 -5.35
N LYS A 52 -20.44 3.36 -6.16
CA LYS A 52 -21.65 2.57 -5.89
C LYS A 52 -22.37 2.22 -7.17
N THR A 53 -23.36 1.36 -7.06
CA THR A 53 -24.31 1.12 -8.17
C THR A 53 -25.36 2.22 -8.19
N TYR A 54 -25.44 2.92 -9.31
CA TYR A 54 -26.48 3.91 -9.61
C TYR A 54 -27.54 3.29 -10.48
N THR A 55 -28.78 3.72 -10.29
CA THR A 55 -29.90 3.27 -11.11
C THR A 55 -30.28 4.33 -12.12
N LEU A 56 -30.24 3.99 -13.40
CA LEU A 56 -30.84 4.79 -14.47
C LEU A 56 -32.24 4.28 -14.77
N THR A 57 -33.20 5.19 -14.79
CA THR A 57 -34.56 4.90 -15.22
C THR A 57 -34.69 5.11 -16.72
N VAL A 58 -35.14 4.08 -17.42
CA VAL A 58 -35.41 4.11 -18.86
C VAL A 58 -36.91 4.12 -19.08
N ASN A 59 -37.43 5.21 -19.59
CA ASN A 59 -38.87 5.34 -19.90
C ASN A 59 -39.09 5.11 -21.39
N PHE A 60 -40.02 4.25 -21.70
CA PHE A 60 -40.52 3.95 -23.06
C PHE A 60 -41.90 4.53 -23.22
N GLU A 61 -42.10 5.22 -24.30
CA GLU A 61 -43.41 5.70 -24.78
C GLU A 61 -43.58 5.15 -26.20
N TYR A 62 -44.63 4.43 -26.45
CA TYR A 62 -44.88 3.80 -27.74
C TYR A 62 -46.37 3.70 -28.03
N GLU A 63 -46.73 3.58 -29.32
CA GLU A 63 -48.10 3.39 -29.78
C GLU A 63 -48.23 2.10 -30.57
N ASP A 64 -49.43 1.53 -30.55
CA ASP A 64 -49.77 0.40 -31.40
C ASP A 64 -50.24 0.87 -32.80
N ALA A 65 -50.52 -0.09 -33.69
CA ALA A 65 -51.01 0.21 -35.05
C ALA A 65 -52.36 0.92 -35.10
N LYS A 66 -53.06 1.05 -33.97
CA LYS A 66 -54.33 1.75 -33.84
C LYS A 66 -54.17 3.15 -33.24
N GLY A 67 -52.94 3.55 -32.93
CA GLY A 67 -52.65 4.82 -32.26
C GLY A 67 -52.94 4.83 -30.77
N THR A 68 -52.99 3.67 -30.12
CA THR A 68 -53.13 3.59 -28.68
C THR A 68 -51.74 3.75 -28.02
N GLU A 69 -51.61 4.72 -27.14
CA GLU A 69 -50.38 5.03 -26.42
C GLU A 69 -50.14 4.10 -25.23
N TYR A 70 -48.90 3.68 -25.05
CA TYR A 70 -48.45 2.85 -23.94
C TYR A 70 -47.16 3.42 -23.34
N THR A 71 -46.94 3.18 -22.09
CA THR A 71 -45.70 3.52 -21.38
C THR A 71 -45.16 2.30 -20.69
N ALA A 72 -43.83 2.21 -20.61
CA ALA A 72 -43.12 1.20 -19.80
C ALA A 72 -41.88 1.85 -19.16
N THR A 73 -41.49 1.34 -18.01
CA THR A 73 -40.31 1.83 -17.29
C THR A 73 -39.43 0.65 -16.91
N GLU A 74 -38.17 0.76 -17.22
CA GLU A 74 -37.12 -0.21 -16.84
C GLU A 74 -36.02 0.46 -16.08
N LEU A 75 -35.37 -0.29 -15.17
CA LEU A 75 -34.26 0.16 -14.35
C LEU A 75 -32.96 -0.49 -14.81
N LEU A 76 -31.96 0.34 -15.07
CA LEU A 76 -30.62 -0.10 -15.47
C LEU A 76 -29.61 0.26 -14.37
N GLY A 77 -29.00 -0.76 -13.75
CA GLY A 77 -27.91 -0.56 -12.79
C GLY A 77 -26.59 -0.27 -13.49
N ILE A 78 -25.92 0.80 -13.08
CA ILE A 78 -24.56 1.16 -13.52
C ILE A 78 -23.65 1.17 -12.30
N ASN A 79 -22.69 0.24 -12.28
CA ASN A 79 -21.70 0.20 -11.22
C ASN A 79 -20.56 1.20 -11.52
N VAL A 80 -20.45 2.24 -10.68
CA VAL A 80 -19.38 3.23 -10.73
C VAL A 80 -18.28 2.80 -9.76
N LYS A 81 -17.05 2.67 -10.26
CA LYS A 81 -15.86 2.43 -9.45
C LYS A 81 -14.97 3.66 -9.48
N GLN A 82 -14.33 3.94 -8.37
CA GLN A 82 -13.24 4.91 -8.27
C GLN A 82 -11.92 4.14 -8.21
N VAL A 83 -10.91 4.67 -8.86
CA VAL A 83 -9.57 4.08 -8.84
C VAL A 83 -8.90 4.46 -7.50
N THR A 84 -8.40 3.47 -6.80
CA THR A 84 -7.53 3.66 -5.64
C THR A 84 -6.11 3.93 -6.12
N GLU A 85 -5.39 4.80 -5.44
CA GLU A 85 -4.01 5.12 -5.78
C GLU A 85 -3.23 5.39 -4.48
N LEU A 86 -2.31 4.50 -4.15
CA LEU A 86 -1.34 4.65 -3.09
C LEU A 86 0.03 4.94 -3.70
N GLN A 87 0.59 6.10 -3.40
CA GLN A 87 1.93 6.48 -3.79
C GLN A 87 2.88 6.30 -2.61
N ILE A 88 4.09 5.80 -2.87
CA ILE A 88 5.13 5.55 -1.87
C ILE A 88 6.38 6.30 -2.36
N ASP A 89 7.04 7.04 -1.48
CA ASP A 89 8.32 7.65 -1.78
C ASP A 89 9.40 6.58 -2.06
N ASP A 90 10.37 6.93 -2.86
CA ASP A 90 11.52 6.07 -3.07
C ASP A 90 12.33 5.94 -1.77
N PHE A 91 12.70 4.74 -1.45
CA PHE A 91 13.58 4.43 -0.32
C PHE A 91 14.59 3.37 -0.71
N THR A 92 15.70 3.34 -0.02
CA THR A 92 16.79 2.39 -0.25
C THR A 92 17.25 1.81 1.08
N ILE A 93 17.84 0.63 1.02
CA ILE A 93 18.60 0.02 2.12
C ILE A 93 20.08 -0.03 1.73
N PRO A 94 21.01 -0.15 2.70
CA PRO A 94 22.41 -0.36 2.38
C PRO A 94 22.62 -1.62 1.52
N GLU A 95 23.44 -1.51 0.48
CA GLU A 95 23.77 -2.66 -0.37
C GLU A 95 24.57 -3.74 0.38
N THR A 96 25.38 -3.32 1.36
CA THR A 96 26.18 -4.22 2.17
C THR A 96 25.98 -3.90 3.65
N VAL A 97 25.78 -4.94 4.46
CA VAL A 97 25.52 -4.86 5.91
C VAL A 97 26.30 -5.98 6.60
N GLU A 98 26.84 -5.74 7.78
CA GLU A 98 27.43 -6.82 8.60
C GLU A 98 26.30 -7.62 9.30
N GLN A 99 26.53 -8.92 9.44
CA GLN A 99 25.63 -9.83 10.16
C GLN A 99 25.36 -9.31 11.58
N GLY A 100 24.09 -9.25 11.96
CA GLY A 100 23.67 -8.76 13.27
C GLY A 100 23.57 -7.24 13.39
N MET A 101 23.92 -6.47 12.36
CA MET A 101 23.77 -5.03 12.37
C MET A 101 22.35 -4.61 11.97
N PRO A 102 21.70 -3.71 12.72
CA PRO A 102 20.35 -3.25 12.41
C PRO A 102 20.34 -2.33 11.19
N VAL A 103 19.33 -2.53 10.33
CA VAL A 103 19.02 -1.71 9.17
C VAL A 103 17.70 -1.01 9.40
N THR A 104 17.69 0.31 9.31
CA THR A 104 16.45 1.09 9.39
C THR A 104 16.02 1.50 7.99
N VAL A 105 14.73 1.32 7.70
CA VAL A 105 14.08 1.78 6.48
C VAL A 105 12.89 2.65 6.85
N GLY A 106 12.75 3.77 6.15
CA GLY A 106 11.61 4.67 6.33
C GLY A 106 11.22 5.36 5.03
N PHE A 107 9.93 5.61 4.87
CA PHE A 107 9.37 6.28 3.70
C PHE A 107 8.03 6.92 4.02
N ASN A 108 7.69 7.98 3.28
CA ASN A 108 6.33 8.51 3.29
C ASN A 108 5.47 7.78 2.27
N TYR A 109 4.19 7.70 2.56
CA TYR A 109 3.18 7.17 1.65
C TYR A 109 1.93 8.03 1.68
N TYR A 110 1.22 8.07 0.52
CA TYR A 110 0.17 9.03 0.25
C TYR A 110 -1.00 8.34 -0.42
N ASN A 111 -2.21 8.59 0.05
CA ASN A 111 -3.41 8.27 -0.71
C ASN A 111 -3.67 9.39 -1.72
N THR A 112 -3.16 9.24 -2.94
CA THR A 112 -3.37 10.19 -4.04
C THR A 112 -4.65 9.95 -4.81
N GLY A 113 -5.36 8.85 -4.48
CA GLY A 113 -6.67 8.51 -5.02
C GLY A 113 -7.79 9.40 -4.48
N LYS A 114 -9.00 9.18 -4.96
CA LYS A 114 -10.19 9.95 -4.58
C LYS A 114 -11.07 9.28 -3.53
N VAL A 115 -10.71 8.09 -3.10
CA VAL A 115 -11.46 7.28 -2.14
C VAL A 115 -10.58 6.85 -0.99
N THR A 116 -11.20 6.51 0.12
CA THR A 116 -10.52 5.95 1.29
C THR A 116 -9.94 4.58 0.93
N LEU A 117 -8.68 4.37 1.30
CA LEU A 117 -8.05 3.05 1.33
C LEU A 117 -8.38 2.43 2.68
N ASN A 118 -9.03 1.26 2.68
CA ASN A 118 -9.42 0.62 3.92
C ASN A 118 -8.40 -0.43 4.35
N ASN A 119 -8.28 -0.65 5.66
CA ASN A 119 -7.46 -1.72 6.23
C ASN A 119 -6.00 -1.71 5.72
N VAL A 120 -5.41 -0.52 5.58
CA VAL A 120 -4.00 -0.41 5.14
C VAL A 120 -3.09 -1.13 6.12
N MET A 121 -2.26 -2.02 5.61
CA MET A 121 -1.30 -2.79 6.38
C MET A 121 0.06 -2.79 5.68
N ILE A 122 1.13 -2.62 6.44
CA ILE A 122 2.51 -2.68 5.95
C ILE A 122 3.21 -3.88 6.59
N LYS A 123 3.84 -4.71 5.76
CA LYS A 123 4.56 -5.91 6.19
C LYS A 123 6.01 -5.86 5.74
N VAL A 124 6.88 -6.39 6.58
CA VAL A 124 8.27 -6.71 6.25
C VAL A 124 8.37 -8.21 6.04
N GLU A 125 8.70 -8.65 4.84
CA GLU A 125 8.93 -10.05 4.50
C GLU A 125 10.41 -10.27 4.24
N GLY A 126 10.90 -11.44 4.62
CA GLY A 126 12.30 -11.83 4.49
C GLY A 126 12.80 -12.58 5.70
N ASN A 127 14.02 -13.14 5.56
CA ASN A 127 14.69 -13.83 6.65
C ASN A 127 15.53 -12.86 7.50
N VAL A 128 14.80 -11.94 8.15
CA VAL A 128 15.35 -10.92 9.04
C VAL A 128 14.59 -10.90 10.37
N ASP A 129 15.25 -10.54 11.44
CA ASP A 129 14.56 -10.26 12.70
C ASP A 129 14.00 -8.82 12.65
N CYS A 130 12.71 -8.69 12.88
CA CYS A 130 12.01 -7.42 12.86
C CYS A 130 10.94 -7.47 13.95
N GLN A 131 10.96 -6.52 14.87
CA GLN A 131 9.99 -6.47 15.98
C GLN A 131 8.57 -6.27 15.48
N ASN A 132 8.41 -5.45 14.43
CA ASN A 132 7.12 -5.09 13.87
C ASN A 132 7.03 -5.55 12.40
N LYS A 133 7.01 -6.88 12.18
CA LYS A 133 6.84 -7.44 10.83
C LYS A 133 5.54 -7.06 10.17
N ASN A 134 4.51 -6.73 10.96
CA ASN A 134 3.18 -6.32 10.46
C ASN A 134 2.74 -5.08 11.21
N THR A 135 2.52 -4.00 10.50
CA THR A 135 2.02 -2.73 11.02
C THR A 135 0.65 -2.44 10.42
N TYR A 136 -0.38 -2.39 11.28
CA TYR A 136 -1.71 -1.98 10.87
C TYR A 136 -1.83 -0.46 10.95
N VAL A 137 -2.07 0.17 9.81
CA VAL A 137 -2.24 1.63 9.68
C VAL A 137 -3.71 2.03 9.88
N GLY A 138 -4.62 1.19 9.40
CA GLY A 138 -6.06 1.47 9.42
C GLY A 138 -6.55 2.05 8.10
N ASN A 139 -7.54 2.95 8.19
CA ASN A 139 -8.13 3.58 7.02
C ASN A 139 -7.38 4.89 6.70
N MET A 140 -7.11 5.10 5.42
CA MET A 140 -6.38 6.25 4.91
C MET A 140 -7.28 7.05 3.96
N GLU A 141 -7.72 8.24 4.39
CA GLU A 141 -8.62 9.08 3.60
C GLU A 141 -7.92 9.64 2.35
N SER A 142 -8.72 10.02 1.35
CA SER A 142 -8.22 10.68 0.14
C SER A 142 -7.42 11.96 0.49
N GLY A 143 -6.24 12.10 -0.09
CA GLY A 143 -5.33 13.22 0.13
C GLY A 143 -4.55 13.16 1.45
N SER A 144 -4.69 12.10 2.25
CA SER A 144 -3.90 11.91 3.46
C SER A 144 -2.52 11.33 3.16
N SER A 145 -1.59 11.55 4.07
CA SER A 145 -0.23 11.00 4.03
C SER A 145 0.17 10.53 5.42
N ASP A 146 1.11 9.60 5.47
CA ASP A 146 1.70 9.12 6.71
C ASP A 146 3.14 8.68 6.46
N TYR A 147 3.88 8.37 7.53
CA TYR A 147 5.26 7.95 7.50
C TYR A 147 5.41 6.58 8.17
N PHE A 148 6.08 5.67 7.48
CA PHE A 148 6.44 4.37 8.00
C PHE A 148 7.94 4.30 8.26
N GLU A 149 8.32 3.76 9.43
CA GLU A 149 9.70 3.43 9.75
C GLU A 149 9.75 2.09 10.48
N THR A 150 10.73 1.29 10.13
CA THR A 150 11.01 0.03 10.81
C THR A 150 12.50 -0.29 10.80
N THR A 151 12.92 -1.11 11.76
CA THR A 151 14.28 -1.62 11.85
C THR A 151 14.25 -3.14 11.83
N PHE A 152 15.09 -3.72 11.01
CA PHE A 152 15.26 -5.17 10.93
C PHE A 152 16.75 -5.54 10.96
N THR A 153 17.04 -6.77 11.39
CA THR A 153 18.42 -7.25 11.57
C THR A 153 18.59 -8.56 10.81
N PRO A 154 19.53 -8.64 9.85
CA PRO A 154 19.88 -9.87 9.18
C PRO A 154 20.82 -10.72 10.03
N TYR A 155 20.54 -12.01 10.16
CA TYR A 155 21.39 -12.97 10.88
C TYR A 155 22.02 -14.04 9.98
N GLU A 156 21.71 -14.06 8.71
CA GLU A 156 22.33 -14.94 7.71
C GLU A 156 23.27 -14.14 6.83
N THR A 157 24.42 -14.73 6.46
CA THR A 157 25.38 -14.12 5.53
C THR A 157 25.02 -14.45 4.07
N GLY A 158 25.47 -13.62 3.14
CA GLY A 158 25.20 -13.76 1.70
C GLY A 158 24.09 -12.82 1.24
N GLU A 159 23.42 -13.19 0.18
CA GLU A 159 22.29 -12.43 -0.37
C GLU A 159 21.03 -12.64 0.45
N VAL A 160 20.56 -11.60 1.11
CA VAL A 160 19.34 -11.64 1.93
C VAL A 160 18.26 -10.76 1.26
N PRO A 161 17.21 -11.39 0.68
CA PRO A 161 16.08 -10.65 0.13
C PRO A 161 15.18 -10.16 1.25
N VAL A 162 14.75 -8.90 1.14
CA VAL A 162 13.76 -8.26 2.03
C VAL A 162 12.75 -7.53 1.18
N SER A 163 11.47 -7.66 1.52
CA SER A 163 10.40 -6.97 0.81
C SER A 163 9.55 -6.15 1.77
N ILE A 164 9.18 -4.96 1.36
CA ILE A 164 8.11 -4.19 1.97
C ILE A 164 6.84 -4.43 1.16
N VAL A 165 5.82 -4.93 1.81
CA VAL A 165 4.53 -5.24 1.21
C VAL A 165 3.46 -4.38 1.85
N ILE A 166 2.78 -3.57 1.05
CA ILE A 166 1.66 -2.75 1.50
C ILE A 166 0.39 -3.29 0.90
N THR A 167 -0.58 -3.61 1.75
CA THR A 167 -1.90 -4.09 1.32
C THR A 167 -2.97 -3.14 1.81
N TYR A 168 -4.03 -3.01 1.04
CA TYR A 168 -5.24 -2.27 1.42
C TYR A 168 -6.45 -2.84 0.68
N GLU A 169 -7.64 -2.54 1.17
CA GLU A 169 -8.90 -2.87 0.51
C GLU A 169 -9.45 -1.63 -0.20
N ASP A 170 -9.88 -1.82 -1.44
CA ASP A 170 -10.61 -0.81 -2.20
C ASP A 170 -12.06 -0.67 -1.68
N PRO A 171 -12.84 0.34 -2.13
CA PRO A 171 -14.24 0.49 -1.73
C PRO A 171 -15.16 -0.68 -2.09
N SER A 172 -14.73 -1.59 -2.96
CA SER A 172 -15.47 -2.81 -3.30
C SER A 172 -15.12 -4.00 -2.39
N GLY A 173 -14.13 -3.83 -1.49
CA GLY A 173 -13.60 -4.88 -0.62
C GLY A 173 -12.56 -5.77 -1.30
N GLU A 174 -12.06 -5.37 -2.47
CA GLU A 174 -10.98 -6.09 -3.16
C GLU A 174 -9.63 -5.67 -2.56
N THR A 175 -8.79 -6.67 -2.22
CA THR A 175 -7.44 -6.41 -1.69
C THR A 175 -6.50 -6.05 -2.82
N VAL A 176 -5.82 -4.91 -2.66
CA VAL A 176 -4.74 -4.44 -3.53
C VAL A 176 -3.42 -4.59 -2.79
N GLU A 177 -2.39 -5.07 -3.48
CA GLU A 177 -1.04 -5.24 -2.96
C GLU A 177 -0.03 -4.42 -3.77
N GLN A 178 0.85 -3.72 -3.06
CA GLN A 178 2.06 -3.12 -3.61
C GLN A 178 3.28 -3.69 -2.91
N ARG A 179 4.29 -4.10 -3.69
CA ARG A 179 5.49 -4.75 -3.19
C ARG A 179 6.74 -4.01 -3.66
N ARG A 180 7.71 -3.86 -2.77
CA ARG A 180 9.05 -3.36 -3.03
C ARG A 180 10.06 -4.41 -2.56
N ASP A 181 10.70 -5.07 -3.52
CA ASP A 181 11.72 -6.08 -3.27
C ASP A 181 13.09 -5.42 -3.27
N MET A 182 13.92 -5.80 -2.29
CA MET A 182 15.28 -5.33 -2.09
C MET A 182 16.16 -6.53 -1.79
N ILE A 183 17.44 -6.44 -2.14
CA ILE A 183 18.45 -7.45 -1.81
C ILE A 183 19.60 -6.72 -1.13
N MET A 184 20.06 -7.24 0.01
CA MET A 184 21.27 -6.78 0.66
C MET A 184 22.29 -7.90 0.72
N GLN A 185 23.57 -7.52 0.60
CA GLN A 185 24.70 -8.43 0.80
C GLN A 185 25.11 -8.37 2.28
N VAL A 186 24.93 -9.45 2.98
CA VAL A 186 25.30 -9.55 4.41
C VAL A 186 26.65 -10.22 4.54
N THR A 187 27.60 -9.53 5.16
CA THR A 187 28.99 -10.00 5.38
C THR A 187 29.17 -10.46 6.83
N GLU A 188 30.15 -11.32 7.05
CA GLU A 188 30.59 -11.64 8.42
C GLU A 188 31.11 -10.40 9.12
N PRO A 189 30.90 -10.24 10.43
CA PRO A 189 31.49 -9.16 11.19
C PRO A 189 33.03 -9.19 11.07
N ALA A 190 33.64 -8.03 10.88
CA ALA A 190 35.10 -7.93 10.90
C ALA A 190 35.64 -8.39 12.25
N MET A 191 36.45 -9.45 12.25
CA MET A 191 37.18 -9.80 13.49
C MET A 191 38.16 -8.67 13.85
N PRO A 192 38.24 -8.26 15.11
CA PRO A 192 39.29 -7.33 15.52
C PRO A 192 40.64 -7.93 15.14
N ASP A 193 41.46 -7.14 14.44
CA ASP A 193 42.83 -7.56 14.11
C ASP A 193 43.66 -7.61 15.36
N ASP A 194 43.85 -8.81 15.94
CA ASP A 194 44.64 -9.08 17.13
C ASP A 194 46.17 -8.84 16.91
N THR A 195 46.56 -8.23 15.77
CA THR A 195 47.97 -8.05 15.40
C THR A 195 48.60 -6.77 15.90
N GLU A 196 47.91 -5.88 16.61
CA GLU A 196 48.56 -4.81 17.35
C GLU A 196 48.74 -5.15 18.84
N ASN A 197 49.57 -6.13 19.15
CA ASN A 197 50.29 -6.16 20.42
C ASN A 197 51.66 -5.49 20.22
N PRO A 198 51.85 -4.21 20.53
CA PRO A 198 53.11 -3.49 20.30
C PRO A 198 54.21 -3.87 21.32
N ASP A 199 53.95 -4.85 22.19
CA ASP A 199 54.83 -5.15 23.31
C ASP A 199 55.49 -6.56 23.33
N ALA A 200 55.45 -7.28 22.18
CA ALA A 200 56.07 -8.61 22.15
C ALA A 200 57.56 -8.63 21.74
N SER A 201 58.28 -7.51 21.71
CA SER A 201 59.71 -7.49 21.35
C SER A 201 60.62 -6.60 22.19
N ALA A 202 60.31 -6.41 23.46
CA ALA A 202 61.30 -5.91 24.43
C ALA A 202 62.07 -7.09 25.02
N PRO A 203 63.40 -7.26 24.81
CA PRO A 203 64.17 -8.29 25.48
C PRO A 203 64.20 -7.99 26.98
N MET A 204 63.67 -8.89 27.84
CA MET A 204 63.81 -8.80 29.27
C MET A 204 65.29 -8.83 29.67
N ASP A 205 65.75 -7.71 30.09
CA ASP A 205 67.09 -7.61 30.70
C ASP A 205 67.09 -8.35 32.02
N LYS A 206 67.86 -9.50 32.13
CA LYS A 206 67.92 -10.43 33.24
C LYS A 206 68.65 -9.89 34.45
N LYS A 207 68.76 -8.58 34.69
CA LYS A 207 69.59 -8.00 35.74
C LYS A 207 68.87 -7.53 37.01
N HIS A 208 67.60 -7.71 37.17
CA HIS A 208 66.92 -7.26 38.40
C HIS A 208 66.05 -8.32 39.12
N ILE A 209 66.44 -9.61 39.04
CA ILE A 209 65.83 -10.64 39.87
C ILE A 209 66.86 -11.02 40.95
N ALA A 210 67.11 -10.14 41.85
CA ALA A 210 67.76 -10.43 43.08
C ALA A 210 67.63 -9.24 44.07
N ILE A 211 66.50 -9.08 44.68
CA ILE A 211 66.32 -8.39 46.02
C ILE A 211 64.79 -8.31 46.22
N GLY A 212 64.27 -9.22 47.00
CA GLY A 212 62.84 -9.18 47.36
C GLY A 212 62.29 -10.44 48.05
N LEU A 213 63.23 -11.23 48.59
CA LEU A 213 62.89 -12.37 49.45
C LEU A 213 63.39 -12.07 50.84
N GLY A 214 62.72 -11.27 51.60
CA GLY A 214 63.07 -10.94 52.97
C GLY A 214 62.10 -9.97 53.59
N LEU A 215 61.08 -10.48 54.22
CA LEU A 215 60.34 -9.93 55.35
C LEU A 215 58.81 -10.21 55.22
N LEU A 216 58.53 -11.43 55.60
CA LEU A 216 57.13 -11.74 56.01
C LEU A 216 57.16 -12.86 57.05
N VAL A 217 57.66 -12.53 58.19
CA VAL A 217 57.42 -13.31 59.40
C VAL A 217 57.10 -12.31 60.53
N ILE A 218 56.06 -12.66 61.28
CA ILE A 218 55.62 -12.11 62.55
C ILE A 218 54.53 -11.05 62.46
N LEU A 219 53.29 -11.53 62.65
CA LEU A 219 52.51 -11.23 63.87
C LEU A 219 51.26 -12.12 63.88
N ALA A 220 51.39 -13.31 64.42
CA ALA A 220 50.32 -14.02 65.08
C ALA A 220 50.50 -13.79 66.57
N GLY A 221 49.50 -13.32 67.26
CA GLY A 221 49.50 -13.31 68.71
C GLY A 221 48.80 -12.09 69.29
N ALA A 222 47.53 -12.21 69.60
CA ALA A 222 46.77 -11.95 70.81
C ALA A 222 45.33 -11.64 70.47
#